data_db93215fe37cf43e61283f44677e095d
#
_entry.id   db93215fe37cf43e61283f44677e095d
#
_cell.length_a   1.000
_cell.length_b   1.000
_cell.length_c   1.000
_cell.angle_alpha   90.00
_cell.angle_beta   90.00
_cell.angle_gamma   90.00
#
_symmetry.space_group_name_H-M   'P 1'
#
loop_
_entity.id
_entity.type
_entity.pdbx_description
1 polymer ?
#
loop_
_entity_poly.entity_id
_entity_poly.type
_entity_poly.pdbx_seq_one_letter_code
_entity_poly.pdbx_strand_id
1 'polypeptide(L)'
;TALDVTIQAQILELMLELQRTENMSIILITHDLAVVARMADRVAVMYAGQVIESGTVDDIFYRSSHPYALGLKEAMPANTHDRNKSLSPILGSPPDLFRPPVGCGYCARCPYAMTVCAEHLPTATTISDSHEARCWLHHPSAPDIEELHQLGDQDAG
;
A
#
# COMPACT_ATOMS: atom_id res chain seq x y z
N THR A 1 2.83 20.63 -2.31
CA THR A 1 2.33 20.23 -3.65
C THR A 1 2.69 21.21 -4.76
N ALA A 2 3.47 22.24 -4.49
CA ALA A 2 3.87 23.25 -5.47
C ALA A 2 5.40 23.35 -5.61
N LEU A 3 6.17 22.38 -5.13
CA LEU A 3 7.59 22.33 -5.34
C LEU A 3 7.89 21.77 -6.74
N ASP A 4 8.82 22.43 -7.45
CA ASP A 4 9.40 21.90 -8.67
C ASP A 4 10.00 20.50 -8.38
N VAL A 5 9.82 19.56 -9.29
CA VAL A 5 10.31 18.17 -9.16
C VAL A 5 11.81 18.15 -8.85
N THR A 6 12.57 19.09 -9.41
CA THR A 6 14.00 19.23 -9.17
C THR A 6 14.31 19.63 -7.73
N ILE A 7 13.56 20.57 -7.18
CA ILE A 7 13.72 21.02 -5.79
C ILE A 7 13.29 19.92 -4.82
N GLN A 8 12.20 19.23 -5.13
CA GLN A 8 11.77 18.06 -4.34
C GLN A 8 12.88 16.99 -4.26
N ALA A 9 13.50 16.65 -5.40
CA ALA A 9 14.59 15.68 -5.43
C ALA A 9 15.79 16.12 -4.58
N GLN A 10 16.18 17.41 -4.64
CA GLN A 10 17.27 17.95 -3.82
C GLN A 10 16.98 17.90 -2.32
N ILE A 11 15.74 18.20 -1.92
CA ILE A 11 15.32 18.10 -0.50
C ILE A 11 15.40 16.66 -0.02
N LEU A 12 14.95 15.70 -0.82
CA LEU A 12 15.00 14.28 -0.48
C LEU A 12 16.45 13.79 -0.34
N GLU A 13 17.36 14.22 -1.20
CA GLU A 13 18.79 13.91 -1.09
C GLU A 13 19.40 14.49 0.19
N LEU A 14 19.09 15.74 0.51
CA LEU A 14 19.54 16.36 1.76
C LEU A 14 19.01 15.62 2.99
N MET A 15 17.76 15.18 2.99
CA MET A 15 17.18 14.38 4.07
C MET A 15 17.91 13.05 4.26
N LEU A 16 18.26 12.34 3.18
CA LEU A 16 19.03 11.11 3.22
C LEU A 16 20.46 11.34 3.73
N GLU A 17 21.07 12.46 3.36
CA GLU A 17 22.40 12.83 3.87
C GLU A 17 22.35 13.11 5.38
N LEU A 18 21.38 13.90 5.85
CA LEU A 18 21.17 14.16 7.28
C LEU A 18 20.88 12.87 8.05
N GLN A 19 20.08 11.96 7.52
CA GLN A 19 19.81 10.68 8.13
C GLN A 19 21.11 9.90 8.40
N ARG A 20 22.03 9.90 7.42
CA ARG A 20 23.32 9.18 7.54
C ARG A 20 24.29 9.88 8.48
N THR A 21 24.41 11.22 8.39
CA THR A 21 25.39 11.99 9.17
C THR A 21 25.00 12.10 10.63
N GLU A 22 23.72 12.31 10.89
CA GLU A 22 23.19 12.51 12.25
C GLU A 22 22.65 11.23 12.89
N ASN A 23 22.70 10.09 12.15
CA ASN A 23 22.17 8.79 12.58
C ASN A 23 20.73 8.88 13.11
N MET A 24 19.88 9.61 12.39
CA MET A 24 18.50 9.88 12.77
C MET A 24 17.50 9.01 12.02
N SER A 25 16.33 8.76 12.59
CA SER A 25 15.21 8.14 11.90
C SER A 25 14.26 9.21 11.37
N ILE A 26 13.72 8.98 10.17
CA ILE A 26 12.79 9.89 9.51
C ILE A 26 11.44 9.20 9.35
N ILE A 27 10.36 9.86 9.76
CA ILE A 27 8.98 9.48 9.44
C ILE A 27 8.51 10.41 8.34
N LEU A 28 8.24 9.84 7.15
CA LEU A 28 7.76 10.58 6.00
C LEU A 28 6.29 10.21 5.72
N ILE A 29 5.41 11.23 5.65
CA ILE A 29 4.01 11.06 5.26
C ILE A 29 3.87 11.62 3.85
N THR A 30 3.53 10.75 2.91
CA THR A 30 3.40 11.12 1.49
C THR A 30 2.39 10.23 0.79
N HIS A 31 1.87 10.68 -0.34
CA HIS A 31 1.09 9.87 -1.28
C HIS A 31 1.90 9.51 -2.53
N ASP A 32 3.17 9.91 -2.60
CA ASP A 32 4.05 9.65 -3.73
C ASP A 32 4.84 8.36 -3.50
N LEU A 33 4.40 7.30 -4.17
CA LEU A 33 5.00 5.97 -4.07
C LEU A 33 6.45 5.92 -4.60
N ALA A 34 6.82 6.79 -5.57
CA ALA A 34 8.19 6.86 -6.06
C ALA A 34 9.14 7.42 -4.98
N VAL A 35 8.67 8.38 -4.20
CA VAL A 35 9.40 8.90 -3.04
C VAL A 35 9.55 7.82 -1.97
N VAL A 36 8.48 7.07 -1.69
CA VAL A 36 8.53 5.94 -0.73
C VAL A 36 9.54 4.91 -1.16
N ALA A 37 9.51 4.45 -2.42
CA ALA A 37 10.43 3.45 -2.95
C ALA A 37 11.91 3.87 -2.86
N ARG A 38 12.18 5.18 -2.91
CA ARG A 38 13.55 5.71 -2.85
C ARG A 38 14.10 5.90 -1.44
N MET A 39 13.22 6.21 -0.48
CA MET A 39 13.65 6.72 0.83
C MET A 39 13.35 5.79 2.00
N ALA A 40 12.32 4.96 1.89
CA ALA A 40 11.83 4.23 3.04
C ALA A 40 12.51 2.85 3.16
N ASP A 41 12.84 2.45 4.39
CA ASP A 41 13.19 1.06 4.72
C ASP A 41 11.92 0.26 5.01
N ARG A 42 10.95 0.91 5.66
CA ARG A 42 9.65 0.32 6.03
C ARG A 42 8.51 1.24 5.63
N VAL A 43 7.39 0.65 5.29
CA VAL A 43 6.19 1.34 4.83
C VAL A 43 4.99 0.92 5.67
N ALA A 44 4.14 1.88 6.00
CA ALA A 44 2.82 1.65 6.55
C ALA A 44 1.78 2.25 5.59
N VAL A 45 1.01 1.39 4.93
CA VAL A 45 -0.08 1.82 4.06
C VAL A 45 -1.31 2.13 4.89
N MET A 46 -1.83 3.34 4.74
CA MET A 46 -3.00 3.79 5.49
C MET A 46 -4.22 3.95 4.59
N TYR A 47 -5.37 3.55 5.10
CA TYR A 47 -6.66 3.81 4.48
C TYR A 47 -7.73 4.08 5.54
N ALA A 48 -8.54 5.11 5.34
CA ALA A 48 -9.63 5.48 6.26
C ALA A 48 -9.18 5.58 7.74
N GLY A 49 -7.99 6.15 8.01
CA GLY A 49 -7.45 6.32 9.35
C GLY A 49 -6.84 5.06 9.98
N GLN A 50 -6.80 3.95 9.26
CA GLN A 50 -6.23 2.68 9.73
C GLN A 50 -4.96 2.33 8.97
N VAL A 51 -3.95 1.77 9.65
CA VAL A 51 -2.86 1.06 8.99
C VAL A 51 -3.40 -0.27 8.53
N ILE A 52 -3.49 -0.48 7.23
CA ILE A 52 -4.09 -1.68 6.62
C ILE A 52 -3.04 -2.69 6.18
N GLU A 53 -1.81 -2.25 5.96
CA GLU A 53 -0.68 -3.09 5.62
C GLU A 53 0.62 -2.41 6.06
N SER A 54 1.58 -3.17 6.58
CA SER A 54 2.91 -2.66 6.94
C SER A 54 3.99 -3.71 6.72
N GLY A 55 5.15 -3.26 6.23
CA GLY A 55 6.26 -4.16 5.92
C GLY A 55 7.51 -3.40 5.50
N THR A 56 8.49 -4.11 4.95
CA THR A 56 9.61 -3.50 4.23
C THR A 56 9.11 -2.89 2.91
N VAL A 57 9.92 -2.05 2.27
CA VAL A 57 9.61 -1.56 0.92
C VAL A 57 9.33 -2.71 -0.03
N ASP A 58 10.14 -3.77 0.01
CA ASP A 58 9.99 -4.96 -0.84
C ASP A 58 8.68 -5.71 -0.55
N ASP A 59 8.26 -5.79 0.72
CA ASP A 59 6.98 -6.42 1.07
C ASP A 59 5.81 -5.66 0.42
N ILE A 60 5.83 -4.33 0.51
CA ILE A 60 4.74 -3.50 0.01
C ILE A 60 4.74 -3.39 -1.52
N PHE A 61 5.91 -3.29 -2.16
CA PHE A 61 5.97 -3.10 -3.61
C PHE A 61 5.89 -4.41 -4.40
N TYR A 62 6.42 -5.52 -3.87
CA TYR A 62 6.48 -6.79 -4.60
C TYR A 62 5.57 -7.87 -4.03
N ARG A 63 5.22 -7.80 -2.74
CA ARG A 63 4.44 -8.82 -2.02
C ARG A 63 3.20 -8.26 -1.32
N SER A 64 2.61 -7.20 -1.90
CA SER A 64 1.41 -6.60 -1.31
C SER A 64 0.34 -7.63 -0.99
N SER A 65 -0.23 -7.55 0.20
CA SER A 65 -1.18 -8.52 0.74
C SER A 65 -2.57 -7.93 1.00
N HIS A 66 -2.73 -6.60 0.85
CA HIS A 66 -4.04 -5.95 0.96
C HIS A 66 -4.50 -5.44 -0.41
N PRO A 67 -5.75 -5.68 -0.84
CA PRO A 67 -6.27 -5.26 -2.15
C PRO A 67 -6.13 -3.76 -2.46
N TYR A 68 -6.14 -2.89 -1.45
CA TYR A 68 -5.88 -1.47 -1.66
C TYR A 68 -4.43 -1.19 -2.03
N ALA A 69 -3.46 -1.82 -1.36
CA ALA A 69 -2.04 -1.65 -1.66
C ALA A 69 -1.71 -2.17 -3.07
N LEU A 70 -2.30 -3.30 -3.47
CA LEU A 70 -2.25 -3.81 -4.84
C LEU A 70 -2.80 -2.80 -5.85
N GLY A 71 -3.99 -2.25 -5.59
CA GLY A 71 -4.60 -1.25 -6.47
C GLY A 71 -3.78 0.05 -6.58
N LEU A 72 -3.09 0.48 -5.51
CA LEU A 72 -2.16 1.61 -5.57
C LEU A 72 -0.97 1.32 -6.49
N LYS A 73 -0.40 0.11 -6.40
CA LYS A 73 0.70 -0.34 -7.26
C LYS A 73 0.28 -0.39 -8.73
N GLU A 74 -0.90 -0.93 -9.03
CA GLU A 74 -1.44 -1.00 -10.40
C GLU A 74 -1.74 0.37 -11.01
N ALA A 75 -2.06 1.35 -10.18
CA ALA A 75 -2.30 2.73 -10.61
C ALA A 75 -1.00 3.51 -10.87
N MET A 76 0.19 2.94 -10.61
CA MET A 76 1.47 3.60 -10.86
C MET A 76 1.85 3.60 -12.35
N PRO A 77 2.22 4.77 -12.91
CA PRO A 77 2.65 4.88 -14.32
C PRO A 77 3.91 4.07 -14.67
N ALA A 78 4.78 3.82 -13.72
CA ALA A 78 6.07 3.16 -13.92
C ALA A 78 5.98 1.65 -14.22
N ASN A 79 4.87 1.01 -13.87
CA ASN A 79 4.70 -0.44 -14.09
C ASN A 79 4.20 -0.80 -15.49
N THR A 80 4.05 0.17 -16.39
CA THR A 80 3.64 -0.09 -17.76
C THR A 80 4.86 -0.13 -18.69
N HIS A 81 5.61 -1.24 -18.71
CA HIS A 81 6.45 -1.58 -19.86
C HIS A 81 5.61 -1.80 -21.13
N ASP A 82 4.35 -2.06 -20.98
CA ASP A 82 3.38 -2.15 -22.06
C ASP A 82 2.56 -0.85 -22.13
N ARG A 83 2.88 -0.01 -23.12
CA ARG A 83 2.17 1.25 -23.40
C ARG A 83 0.68 1.06 -23.70
N ASN A 84 0.23 -0.18 -23.90
CA ASN A 84 -1.16 -0.54 -24.18
C ASN A 84 -1.92 -0.99 -22.93
N LYS A 85 -1.26 -1.18 -21.77
CA LYS A 85 -1.94 -1.52 -20.52
C LYS A 85 -2.54 -0.25 -19.92
N SER A 86 -3.86 -0.12 -19.97
CA SER A 86 -4.59 0.96 -19.33
C SER A 86 -4.33 0.93 -17.83
N LEU A 87 -4.02 2.09 -17.24
CA LEU A 87 -3.98 2.24 -15.79
C LEU A 87 -5.33 1.84 -15.20
N SER A 88 -5.34 0.95 -14.22
CA SER A 88 -6.56 0.54 -13.52
C SER A 88 -6.80 1.46 -12.32
N PRO A 89 -7.67 2.48 -12.43
CA PRO A 89 -7.94 3.36 -11.30
C PRO A 89 -8.73 2.61 -10.23
N ILE A 90 -8.44 2.90 -8.96
CA ILE A 90 -9.25 2.43 -7.85
C ILE A 90 -10.61 3.14 -7.91
N LEU A 91 -11.67 2.42 -8.30
CA LEU A 91 -13.01 2.97 -8.49
C LEU A 91 -13.66 3.38 -7.16
N GLY A 92 -14.63 4.29 -7.23
CA GLY A 92 -15.42 4.75 -6.10
C GLY A 92 -14.72 5.81 -5.24
N SER A 93 -15.39 6.28 -4.18
CA SER A 93 -14.90 7.30 -3.25
C SER A 93 -14.47 6.70 -1.92
N PRO A 94 -13.49 7.29 -1.22
CA PRO A 94 -13.19 6.92 0.16
C PRO A 94 -14.42 7.08 1.06
N PRO A 95 -14.50 6.33 2.17
CA PRO A 95 -15.62 6.47 3.12
C PRO A 95 -15.60 7.82 3.81
N ASP A 96 -16.76 8.24 4.26
CA ASP A 96 -16.91 9.42 5.13
C ASP A 96 -16.31 9.12 6.51
N LEU A 97 -15.26 9.84 6.88
CA LEU A 97 -14.58 9.65 8.17
C LEU A 97 -15.36 10.23 9.35
N PHE A 98 -16.37 11.06 9.13
CA PHE A 98 -17.32 11.49 10.18
C PHE A 98 -18.29 10.36 10.55
N ARG A 99 -18.46 9.37 9.65
CA ARG A 99 -19.22 8.15 9.87
C ARG A 99 -18.42 6.94 9.41
N PRO A 100 -17.37 6.59 10.16
CA PRO A 100 -16.47 5.52 9.76
C PRO A 100 -17.24 4.20 9.65
N PRO A 101 -16.91 3.37 8.67
CA PRO A 101 -17.52 2.05 8.53
C PRO A 101 -17.21 1.17 9.75
N VAL A 102 -18.14 0.30 10.11
CA VAL A 102 -17.99 -0.65 11.24
C VAL A 102 -16.93 -1.69 10.93
N GLY A 103 -16.88 -2.17 9.68
CA GLY A 103 -15.93 -3.16 9.21
C GLY A 103 -14.72 -2.55 8.49
N CYS A 104 -14.23 -3.27 7.49
CA CYS A 104 -13.11 -2.83 6.67
C CYS A 104 -13.43 -1.55 5.91
N GLY A 105 -12.64 -0.51 6.11
CA GLY A 105 -12.82 0.80 5.45
C GLY A 105 -12.78 0.74 3.92
N TYR A 106 -12.08 -0.24 3.37
CA TYR A 106 -11.95 -0.43 1.92
C TYR A 106 -13.08 -1.30 1.32
N CYS A 107 -13.94 -1.92 2.13
CA CYS A 107 -14.95 -2.90 1.71
C CYS A 107 -15.78 -2.43 0.49
N ALA A 108 -16.28 -1.20 0.50
CA ALA A 108 -17.13 -0.66 -0.57
C ALA A 108 -16.41 -0.51 -1.94
N ARG A 109 -15.08 -0.57 -1.96
CA ARG A 109 -14.23 -0.40 -3.15
C ARG A 109 -13.42 -1.65 -3.48
N CYS A 110 -13.48 -2.65 -2.61
CA CYS A 110 -12.69 -3.87 -2.72
C CYS A 110 -13.32 -4.83 -3.74
N PRO A 111 -12.62 -5.27 -4.80
CA PRO A 111 -13.16 -6.24 -5.75
C PRO A 111 -13.38 -7.62 -5.12
N TYR A 112 -12.73 -7.90 -3.98
CA TYR A 112 -12.80 -9.15 -3.23
C TYR A 112 -13.61 -9.04 -1.93
N ALA A 113 -14.51 -8.07 -1.84
CA ALA A 113 -15.28 -7.83 -0.62
C ALA A 113 -16.17 -9.04 -0.27
N MET A 114 -16.09 -9.45 0.99
CA MET A 114 -16.94 -10.49 1.59
C MET A 114 -17.91 -9.84 2.58
N THR A 115 -18.99 -10.55 2.95
CA THR A 115 -19.98 -10.07 3.95
C THR A 115 -19.30 -9.66 5.26
N VAL A 116 -18.36 -10.46 5.74
CA VAL A 116 -17.60 -10.19 6.97
C VAL A 116 -16.83 -8.84 6.89
N CYS A 117 -16.40 -8.42 5.71
CA CYS A 117 -15.71 -7.15 5.55
C CYS A 117 -16.58 -5.93 5.86
N ALA A 118 -17.89 -6.03 5.67
CA ALA A 118 -18.81 -4.94 5.98
C ALA A 118 -19.15 -4.87 7.49
N GLU A 119 -19.15 -6.02 8.17
CA GLU A 119 -19.63 -6.17 9.53
C GLU A 119 -18.52 -6.10 10.58
N HIS A 120 -17.31 -6.54 10.22
CA HIS A 120 -16.20 -6.70 11.18
C HIS A 120 -14.90 -6.12 10.65
N LEU A 121 -14.22 -5.35 11.51
CA LEU A 121 -12.87 -4.85 11.22
C LEU A 121 -11.86 -6.01 11.29
N PRO A 122 -11.05 -6.24 10.24
CA PRO A 122 -10.03 -7.28 10.28
C PRO A 122 -8.92 -6.94 11.28
N THR A 123 -8.46 -7.94 12.02
CA THR A 123 -7.26 -7.84 12.85
C THR A 123 -6.01 -7.94 11.97
N ALA A 124 -4.88 -7.46 12.50
CA ALA A 124 -3.60 -7.66 11.83
C ALA A 124 -3.26 -9.15 11.78
N THR A 125 -2.93 -9.63 10.60
CA THR A 125 -2.41 -10.97 10.34
C THR A 125 -0.95 -10.86 9.94
N THR A 126 -0.08 -11.62 10.60
CA THR A 126 1.34 -11.70 10.25
C THR A 126 1.48 -12.53 8.97
N ILE A 127 2.03 -11.94 7.94
CA ILE A 127 2.32 -12.57 6.63
C ILE A 127 3.73 -13.15 6.65
N SER A 128 4.69 -12.39 7.16
CA SER A 128 6.07 -12.80 7.40
C SER A 128 6.64 -12.05 8.61
N ASP A 129 7.90 -12.30 8.98
CA ASP A 129 8.55 -11.65 10.13
C ASP A 129 8.55 -10.12 10.07
N SER A 130 8.48 -9.54 8.87
CA SER A 130 8.50 -8.10 8.64
C SER A 130 7.18 -7.53 8.13
N HIS A 131 6.21 -8.38 7.76
CA HIS A 131 5.03 -8.01 6.97
C HIS A 131 3.73 -8.39 7.68
N GLU A 132 2.84 -7.42 7.83
CA GLU A 132 1.51 -7.58 8.42
C GLU A 132 0.45 -6.93 7.53
N ALA A 133 -0.72 -7.55 7.45
CA ALA A 133 -1.88 -7.01 6.74
C ALA A 133 -3.18 -7.16 7.55
N ARG A 134 -4.06 -6.18 7.43
CA ARG A 134 -5.42 -6.19 8.00
C ARG A 134 -6.43 -6.50 6.91
N CYS A 135 -6.57 -7.77 6.58
CA CYS A 135 -7.49 -8.21 5.54
C CYS A 135 -8.07 -9.58 5.86
N TRP A 136 -9.39 -9.73 5.70
CA TRP A 136 -10.07 -11.00 5.90
C TRP A 136 -9.69 -12.09 4.88
N LEU A 137 -9.07 -11.72 3.76
CA LEU A 137 -8.56 -12.68 2.77
C LEU A 137 -7.43 -13.56 3.31
N HIS A 138 -6.78 -13.16 4.42
CA HIS A 138 -5.76 -13.97 5.11
C HIS A 138 -6.35 -14.90 6.18
N HIS A 139 -7.66 -14.89 6.37
CA HIS A 139 -8.30 -15.83 7.30
C HIS A 139 -8.31 -17.25 6.68
N PRO A 140 -8.05 -18.32 7.47
CA PRO A 140 -8.00 -19.69 6.96
C PRO A 140 -9.26 -20.18 6.23
N SER A 141 -10.40 -19.58 6.50
CA SER A 141 -11.69 -19.87 5.84
C SER A 141 -12.00 -18.92 4.67
N ALA A 142 -11.10 -18.02 4.31
CA ALA A 142 -11.30 -17.14 3.16
C ALA A 142 -11.24 -17.95 1.85
N PRO A 143 -11.93 -17.51 0.80
CA PRO A 143 -11.77 -18.11 -0.52
C PRO A 143 -10.34 -17.93 -1.02
N ASP A 144 -9.81 -18.95 -1.66
CA ASP A 144 -8.52 -18.84 -2.34
C ASP A 144 -8.68 -17.98 -3.60
N ILE A 145 -7.86 -16.92 -3.70
CA ILE A 145 -7.91 -15.97 -4.82
C ILE A 145 -6.58 -16.05 -5.55
N GLU A 146 -6.54 -16.84 -6.63
CA GLU A 146 -5.35 -17.03 -7.47
C GLU A 146 -4.70 -15.70 -7.92
N GLU A 147 -5.50 -14.68 -8.19
CA GLU A 147 -5.02 -13.36 -8.64
C GLU A 147 -4.16 -12.66 -7.58
N LEU A 148 -4.42 -12.89 -6.29
CA LEU A 148 -3.59 -12.33 -5.20
C LEU A 148 -2.23 -13.04 -5.10
N HIS A 149 -2.15 -14.30 -5.48
CA HIS A 149 -0.90 -15.06 -5.49
C HIS A 149 -0.03 -14.75 -6.70
N GLN A 150 -0.65 -14.53 -7.87
CA GLN A 150 0.08 -14.26 -9.12
C GLN A 150 0.71 -12.87 -9.16
N LEU A 151 0.17 -11.89 -8.45
CA LEU A 151 0.70 -10.53 -8.39
C LEU A 151 1.96 -10.43 -7.51
N GLY A 152 2.19 -11.40 -6.61
CA GLY A 152 3.41 -11.50 -5.79
C GLY A 152 4.61 -12.13 -6.49
N ASP A 153 4.37 -12.94 -7.54
CA ASP A 153 5.43 -13.75 -8.17
C ASP A 153 6.01 -13.17 -9.47
N GLN A 154 5.41 -12.12 -10.05
CA GLN A 154 5.81 -11.65 -11.39
C GLN A 154 7.06 -10.78 -11.45
N ASP A 155 7.63 -10.34 -10.32
CA ASP A 155 8.79 -9.44 -10.29
C ASP A 155 10.04 -10.05 -9.59
N ALA A 156 10.08 -11.36 -9.38
CA ALA A 156 11.23 -12.06 -8.79
C ALA A 156 12.20 -12.66 -9.84
N GLY A 157 12.33 -11.98 -11.00
CA GLY A 157 13.21 -12.40 -12.09
C GLY A 157 14.21 -11.34 -12.51
#